data_35998e2734685349f11d6d48ff519fc4
#
_entry.id   35998e2734685349f11d6d48ff519fc4
#
_cell.length_a   1.000
_cell.length_b   1.000
_cell.length_c   1.000
_cell.angle_alpha   90.00
_cell.angle_beta   90.00
_cell.angle_gamma   90.00
#
_symmetry.space_group_name_H-M   'P 1'
#
loop_
_entity.id
_entity.type
_entity.pdbx_description
1 polymer ?
#
loop_
_entity_poly.entity_id
_entity_poly.type
_entity_poly.pdbx_seq_one_letter_code
_entity_poly.pdbx_strand_id
1 'polypeptide(L)'
;MTSGRSHQRAGQGWAIQTALFERAAQPHARCAQVHRYNRQDRRRGGAGMMREPRLVVEHREELIYLLVEAAVLEHMVMLQYLYATFSLKQRVDEGLTPEQLAGVERWRKVVDGIAVQEMLHLALASNLLAAVGMAPTFTRPSFPQGSRYFPPGVEFRLLPFGEAALRHSLFLERPEGMELSDAAGIEPSGTAALPIGEDEIIPRREDFATVGHLYRGIAEGFRHLTGKLGEERLFVGPPRAQATPALFRWPELLPVTDLASALAAIDEIVEQGEGARGHWEQAHYGRFLRVLNEFLEAKRQDPAFEPARPVVAAVVRLTDDAPPDQPVLDDPSTSAVMDVFNVAYEMVLQTLVRFFTHIDESDEQLDALATAAVRLMATVLRPLGNAITELPAGPSHPGRTAGPSFEMFYQMGNFIPDHWAAWTMLVERLGMLAERCRQLDGRPGVPAAVGPAGARLGSIVDLLGKQLPA
;
A
#
# COMPACT_ATOMS: atom_id res chain seq x y z
N MET A 1 -19.41 0.36 49.34
CA MET A 1 -19.08 -0.90 48.67
C MET A 1 -19.76 -0.87 47.31
N THR A 2 -19.07 -0.47 46.29
CA THR A 2 -19.24 -0.75 44.86
C THR A 2 -18.21 0.08 44.07
N SER A 3 -17.03 -0.45 43.91
CA SER A 3 -16.07 -0.01 42.90
C SER A 3 -15.43 -1.26 42.32
N GLY A 4 -15.46 -1.43 41.02
CA GLY A 4 -14.77 -2.53 40.37
C GLY A 4 -15.46 -3.14 39.15
N ARG A 5 -15.69 -2.38 38.08
CA ARG A 5 -16.04 -2.96 36.76
C ARG A 5 -15.73 -2.07 35.53
N SER A 6 -14.77 -1.17 35.58
CA SER A 6 -14.45 -0.30 34.44
C SER A 6 -13.10 -0.51 33.77
N HIS A 7 -12.28 -1.46 34.20
CA HIS A 7 -10.92 -1.63 33.65
C HIS A 7 -10.69 -2.85 32.74
N GLN A 8 -11.70 -3.71 32.49
CA GLN A 8 -11.48 -4.91 31.69
C GLN A 8 -11.85 -4.79 30.20
N ARG A 9 -12.49 -3.72 29.76
CA ARG A 9 -12.85 -3.56 28.33
C ARG A 9 -11.83 -2.81 27.47
N ALA A 10 -10.89 -2.12 28.06
CA ALA A 10 -9.81 -1.44 27.30
C ALA A 10 -8.71 -2.39 26.80
N GLY A 11 -8.54 -3.56 27.45
CA GLY A 11 -7.43 -4.48 27.14
C GLY A 11 -7.61 -5.35 25.87
N GLN A 12 -8.82 -5.53 25.36
CA GLN A 12 -9.02 -6.44 24.22
C GLN A 12 -8.74 -5.81 22.85
N GLY A 13 -8.79 -4.48 22.73
CA GLY A 13 -8.41 -3.78 21.50
C GLY A 13 -6.90 -3.78 21.24
N TRP A 14 -6.12 -3.83 22.29
CA TRP A 14 -4.65 -3.80 22.23
C TRP A 14 -4.04 -5.14 21.83
N ALA A 15 -4.65 -6.26 22.23
CA ALA A 15 -4.16 -7.60 21.93
C ALA A 15 -4.18 -7.94 20.42
N ILE A 16 -5.06 -7.32 19.64
CA ILE A 16 -5.16 -7.55 18.19
C ILE A 16 -4.07 -6.77 17.45
N GLN A 17 -3.73 -5.58 17.93
CA GLN A 17 -2.70 -4.73 17.33
C GLN A 17 -1.30 -5.31 17.58
N THR A 18 -1.00 -5.73 18.82
CA THR A 18 0.25 -6.38 19.19
C THR A 18 0.43 -7.74 18.47
N ALA A 19 -0.66 -8.49 18.25
CA ALA A 19 -0.59 -9.78 17.55
C ALA A 19 -0.29 -9.65 16.03
N LEU A 20 -0.55 -8.51 15.41
CA LEU A 20 -0.13 -8.22 14.03
C LEU A 20 1.36 -7.88 13.94
N PHE A 21 1.92 -7.18 14.94
CA PHE A 21 3.32 -6.74 14.97
C PHE A 21 4.27 -7.79 15.55
N GLU A 22 3.93 -8.47 16.63
CA GLU A 22 4.79 -9.48 17.26
C GLU A 22 5.07 -10.72 16.39
N ARG A 23 4.25 -10.99 15.35
CA ARG A 23 4.45 -12.11 14.44
C ARG A 23 5.39 -11.83 13.26
N ALA A 24 5.73 -10.59 12.99
CA ALA A 24 6.66 -10.22 11.91
C ALA A 24 8.15 -10.32 12.33
N ALA A 25 8.47 -10.34 13.62
CA ALA A 25 9.80 -10.15 14.16
C ALA A 25 10.52 -11.44 14.68
N GLN A 26 10.21 -12.64 14.17
CA GLN A 26 10.97 -13.84 14.59
C GLN A 26 11.95 -14.33 13.52
N PRO A 27 13.27 -14.40 13.79
CA PRO A 27 14.25 -14.91 12.86
C PRO A 27 14.26 -16.46 12.86
N HIS A 28 14.07 -17.07 11.69
CA HIS A 28 14.24 -18.51 11.51
C HIS A 28 15.50 -18.85 10.73
N ALA A 29 16.23 -19.81 11.28
CA ALA A 29 17.50 -20.31 10.85
C ALA A 29 17.42 -21.26 9.63
N ARG A 30 18.42 -21.09 8.73
CA ARG A 30 18.98 -22.05 7.76
C ARG A 30 18.10 -22.52 6.62
N CYS A 31 18.41 -22.07 5.42
CA CYS A 31 18.06 -22.79 4.19
C CYS A 31 19.25 -22.83 3.21
N ALA A 32 19.70 -24.05 2.88
CA ALA A 32 20.89 -24.34 2.08
C ALA A 32 20.56 -24.68 0.61
N GLN A 33 19.48 -24.16 0.02
CA GLN A 33 19.01 -24.59 -1.31
C GLN A 33 18.90 -23.49 -2.40
N VAL A 34 19.27 -22.26 -2.11
CA VAL A 34 19.18 -21.11 -3.05
C VAL A 34 20.20 -21.17 -4.20
N HIS A 35 21.16 -22.12 -4.18
CA HIS A 35 22.27 -22.14 -5.13
C HIS A 35 21.98 -22.71 -6.53
N ARG A 36 20.78 -23.19 -6.87
CA ARG A 36 20.54 -23.80 -8.19
C ARG A 36 20.12 -22.82 -9.28
N TYR A 37 19.45 -21.75 -8.95
CA TYR A 37 19.00 -20.75 -9.95
C TYR A 37 20.15 -19.88 -10.48
N ASN A 38 21.12 -19.58 -9.63
CA ASN A 38 22.25 -18.67 -9.96
C ASN A 38 23.40 -19.33 -10.77
N ARG A 39 23.34 -20.63 -11.10
CA ARG A 39 24.43 -21.32 -11.84
C ARG A 39 24.28 -21.29 -13.37
N GLN A 40 23.09 -21.04 -13.90
CA GLN A 40 22.89 -20.98 -15.35
C GLN A 40 23.22 -19.60 -15.95
N ASP A 41 23.03 -18.51 -15.22
CA ASP A 41 23.32 -17.15 -15.69
C ASP A 41 24.79 -16.76 -15.66
N ARG A 42 25.63 -17.41 -14.86
CA ARG A 42 27.07 -17.10 -14.81
C ARG A 42 27.88 -17.52 -16.05
N ARG A 43 27.25 -18.09 -17.06
CA ARG A 43 27.94 -18.52 -18.30
C ARG A 43 27.69 -17.67 -19.53
N ARG A 44 26.94 -16.58 -19.43
CA ARG A 44 26.84 -15.59 -20.51
C ARG A 44 27.58 -14.32 -20.11
N GLY A 45 28.68 -14.12 -20.79
CA GLY A 45 29.65 -13.06 -20.86
C GLY A 45 29.40 -11.81 -20.03
N GLY A 46 30.47 -11.33 -19.39
CA GLY A 46 30.53 -10.10 -18.61
C GLY A 46 29.98 -8.88 -19.31
N ALA A 47 28.67 -8.66 -19.12
CA ALA A 47 28.07 -7.35 -19.25
C ALA A 47 28.40 -6.61 -17.94
N GLY A 48 29.24 -5.58 -18.01
CA GLY A 48 29.42 -4.68 -16.88
C GLY A 48 28.06 -4.17 -16.47
N MET A 49 27.75 -4.21 -15.17
CA MET A 49 26.54 -3.62 -14.60
C MET A 49 26.42 -2.20 -15.16
N MET A 50 25.44 -1.95 -16.03
CA MET A 50 25.15 -0.61 -16.50
C MET A 50 24.65 0.16 -15.28
N ARG A 51 25.44 1.12 -14.85
CA ARG A 51 25.09 1.99 -13.74
C ARG A 51 23.96 2.89 -14.22
N GLU A 52 22.82 2.86 -13.54
CA GLU A 52 21.70 3.74 -13.84
C GLU A 52 22.12 5.20 -13.80
N PRO A 53 21.60 6.07 -14.70
CA PRO A 53 21.95 7.48 -14.74
C PRO A 53 21.63 8.15 -13.39
N ARG A 54 22.41 9.17 -13.04
CA ARG A 54 22.16 9.93 -11.81
C ARG A 54 20.92 10.80 -12.01
N LEU A 55 19.96 10.71 -11.08
CA LEU A 55 18.86 11.67 -10.98
C LEU A 55 19.39 13.01 -10.47
N VAL A 56 19.03 14.10 -11.14
CA VAL A 56 19.54 15.44 -10.83
C VAL A 56 18.45 16.24 -10.12
N VAL A 57 18.72 16.66 -8.88
CA VAL A 57 17.81 17.46 -8.06
C VAL A 57 18.50 18.78 -7.71
N GLU A 58 18.12 19.84 -8.41
CA GLU A 58 18.69 21.20 -8.24
C GLU A 58 17.77 22.13 -7.46
N HIS A 59 16.48 21.84 -7.41
CA HIS A 59 15.46 22.65 -6.79
C HIS A 59 14.53 21.84 -5.88
N ARG A 60 13.94 22.50 -4.88
CA ARG A 60 12.95 21.89 -3.97
C ARG A 60 11.79 21.23 -4.72
N GLU A 61 11.31 21.84 -5.81
CA GLU A 61 10.20 21.35 -6.61
C GLU A 61 10.52 19.98 -7.25
N GLU A 62 11.75 19.77 -7.67
CA GLU A 62 12.20 18.47 -8.22
C GLU A 62 12.24 17.41 -7.12
N LEU A 63 12.70 17.76 -5.91
CA LEU A 63 12.65 16.86 -4.76
C LEU A 63 11.21 16.49 -4.37
N ILE A 64 10.32 17.49 -4.29
CA ILE A 64 8.89 17.27 -4.00
C ILE A 64 8.28 16.36 -5.06
N TYR A 65 8.61 16.59 -6.33
CA TYR A 65 8.11 15.77 -7.43
C TYR A 65 8.52 14.30 -7.28
N LEU A 66 9.80 14.00 -7.01
CA LEU A 66 10.27 12.63 -6.79
C LEU A 66 9.63 11.99 -5.55
N LEU A 67 9.42 12.75 -4.48
CA LEU A 67 8.76 12.28 -3.27
C LEU A 67 7.26 11.96 -3.50
N VAL A 68 6.58 12.75 -4.34
CA VAL A 68 5.19 12.46 -4.75
C VAL A 68 5.13 11.16 -5.57
N GLU A 69 6.06 10.99 -6.53
CA GLU A 69 6.15 9.75 -7.30
C GLU A 69 6.43 8.54 -6.40
N ALA A 70 7.35 8.67 -5.43
CA ALA A 70 7.63 7.64 -4.44
C ALA A 70 6.36 7.28 -3.64
N ALA A 71 5.64 8.26 -3.08
CA ALA A 71 4.42 8.02 -2.32
C ALA A 71 3.32 7.34 -3.16
N VAL A 72 3.14 7.73 -4.43
CA VAL A 72 2.20 7.07 -5.36
C VAL A 72 2.62 5.64 -5.63
N LEU A 73 3.91 5.38 -5.83
CA LEU A 73 4.45 4.06 -6.09
C LEU A 73 4.22 3.11 -4.91
N GLU A 74 4.61 3.50 -3.68
CA GLU A 74 4.40 2.72 -2.46
C GLU A 74 2.91 2.40 -2.26
N HIS A 75 2.04 3.39 -2.51
CA HIS A 75 0.60 3.20 -2.41
C HIS A 75 0.10 2.16 -3.42
N MET A 76 0.57 2.21 -4.67
CA MET A 76 0.13 1.28 -5.71
C MET A 76 0.62 -0.14 -5.47
N VAL A 77 1.88 -0.35 -5.10
CA VAL A 77 2.44 -1.69 -4.84
C VAL A 77 1.80 -2.32 -3.61
N MET A 78 1.58 -1.55 -2.54
CA MET A 78 0.82 -1.99 -1.37
C MET A 78 -0.54 -2.57 -1.74
N LEU A 79 -1.32 -1.87 -2.58
CA LEU A 79 -2.66 -2.32 -2.98
C LEU A 79 -2.62 -3.56 -3.86
N GLN A 80 -1.61 -3.71 -4.74
CA GLN A 80 -1.41 -4.93 -5.51
C GLN A 80 -1.14 -6.14 -4.61
N TYR A 81 -0.31 -5.98 -3.56
CA TYR A 81 0.00 -7.04 -2.62
C TYR A 81 -1.21 -7.40 -1.75
N LEU A 82 -1.97 -6.40 -1.28
CA LEU A 82 -3.23 -6.64 -0.58
C LEU A 82 -4.25 -7.37 -1.46
N TYR A 83 -4.38 -6.97 -2.73
CA TYR A 83 -5.28 -7.65 -3.66
C TYR A 83 -4.90 -9.13 -3.85
N ALA A 84 -3.61 -9.41 -4.03
CA ALA A 84 -3.11 -10.77 -4.14
C ALA A 84 -3.44 -11.59 -2.87
N THR A 85 -3.22 -11.03 -1.67
CA THR A 85 -3.50 -11.75 -0.43
C THR A 85 -4.99 -11.95 -0.16
N PHE A 86 -5.85 -11.00 -0.49
CA PHE A 86 -7.30 -11.16 -0.39
C PHE A 86 -7.83 -12.28 -1.28
N SER A 87 -7.21 -12.49 -2.45
CA SER A 87 -7.62 -13.55 -3.36
C SER A 87 -7.30 -14.96 -2.87
N LEU A 88 -6.40 -15.13 -1.91
CA LEU A 88 -5.97 -16.43 -1.40
C LEU A 88 -7.11 -17.15 -0.68
N LYS A 89 -7.29 -18.44 -0.98
CA LYS A 89 -8.19 -19.33 -0.27
C LYS A 89 -7.82 -19.46 1.20
N GLN A 90 -8.81 -19.64 2.05
CA GLN A 90 -8.65 -19.59 3.51
C GLN A 90 -9.16 -20.85 4.22
N ARG A 91 -9.82 -21.75 3.51
CA ARG A 91 -10.46 -22.94 4.05
C ARG A 91 -10.23 -24.15 3.19
N VAL A 92 -10.24 -25.31 3.82
CA VAL A 92 -10.11 -26.61 3.13
C VAL A 92 -11.27 -26.86 2.15
N ASP A 93 -12.50 -26.42 2.53
CA ASP A 93 -13.70 -26.59 1.70
C ASP A 93 -13.67 -25.78 0.39
N GLU A 94 -12.68 -24.92 0.21
CA GLU A 94 -12.41 -24.23 -1.07
C GLU A 94 -11.57 -25.08 -2.05
N GLY A 95 -11.48 -26.39 -1.80
CA GLY A 95 -10.77 -27.34 -2.67
C GLY A 95 -9.26 -27.42 -2.42
N LEU A 96 -8.83 -27.23 -1.19
CA LEU A 96 -7.44 -27.40 -0.76
C LEU A 96 -7.33 -28.59 0.18
N THR A 97 -6.18 -29.28 0.16
CA THR A 97 -5.84 -30.19 1.26
C THR A 97 -5.37 -29.39 2.49
N PRO A 98 -5.35 -29.98 3.71
CA PRO A 98 -4.80 -29.30 4.89
C PRO A 98 -3.35 -28.84 4.70
N GLU A 99 -2.52 -29.64 4.01
CA GLU A 99 -1.12 -29.31 3.71
C GLU A 99 -1.00 -28.14 2.73
N GLN A 100 -1.84 -28.13 1.68
CA GLN A 100 -1.92 -27.03 0.73
C GLN A 100 -2.38 -25.74 1.42
N LEU A 101 -3.40 -25.81 2.27
CA LEU A 101 -3.87 -24.66 3.04
C LEU A 101 -2.77 -24.11 3.95
N ALA A 102 -2.02 -24.96 4.64
CA ALA A 102 -0.89 -24.55 5.47
C ALA A 102 0.20 -23.83 4.63
N GLY A 103 0.43 -24.25 3.38
CA GLY A 103 1.29 -23.55 2.42
C GLY A 103 0.77 -22.17 2.08
N VAL A 104 -0.51 -22.06 1.70
CA VAL A 104 -1.19 -20.81 1.37
C VAL A 104 -1.15 -19.83 2.54
N GLU A 105 -1.36 -20.31 3.77
CA GLU A 105 -1.28 -19.46 4.97
C GLU A 105 0.14 -18.90 5.22
N ARG A 106 1.18 -19.70 4.95
CA ARG A 106 2.57 -19.20 5.03
C ARG A 106 2.81 -18.11 4.01
N TRP A 107 2.41 -18.32 2.75
CA TRP A 107 2.57 -17.33 1.69
C TRP A 107 1.79 -16.05 1.99
N ARG A 108 0.55 -16.17 2.47
CA ARG A 108 -0.25 -15.02 2.89
C ARG A 108 0.47 -14.21 3.97
N LYS A 109 1.02 -14.86 5.00
CA LYS A 109 1.78 -14.15 6.05
C LYS A 109 2.99 -13.39 5.51
N VAL A 110 3.67 -13.96 4.51
CA VAL A 110 4.83 -13.30 3.89
C VAL A 110 4.38 -12.07 3.11
N VAL A 111 3.38 -12.21 2.22
CA VAL A 111 2.93 -11.11 1.35
C VAL A 111 2.16 -10.03 2.16
N ASP A 112 1.33 -10.42 3.14
CA ASP A 112 0.72 -9.47 4.09
C ASP A 112 1.79 -8.68 4.86
N GLY A 113 2.88 -9.34 5.28
CA GLY A 113 3.99 -8.67 5.97
C GLY A 113 4.72 -7.67 5.08
N ILE A 114 4.87 -7.97 3.77
CA ILE A 114 5.40 -7.01 2.80
C ILE A 114 4.41 -5.85 2.63
N ALA A 115 3.13 -6.11 2.39
CA ALA A 115 2.13 -5.05 2.24
C ALA A 115 2.05 -4.10 3.46
N VAL A 116 2.29 -4.61 4.68
CA VAL A 116 2.40 -3.78 5.88
C VAL A 116 3.66 -2.91 5.84
N GLN A 117 4.79 -3.43 5.35
CA GLN A 117 6.01 -2.63 5.19
C GLN A 117 5.82 -1.55 4.11
N GLU A 118 5.07 -1.80 3.02
CA GLU A 118 4.71 -0.75 2.05
C GLU A 118 3.82 0.35 2.65
N MET A 119 2.96 0.02 3.63
CA MET A 119 2.25 1.07 4.40
C MET A 119 3.22 1.93 5.21
N LEU A 120 4.27 1.33 5.78
CA LEU A 120 5.34 2.08 6.46
C LEU A 120 6.10 2.96 5.48
N HIS A 121 6.49 2.45 4.31
CA HIS A 121 7.19 3.20 3.27
C HIS A 121 6.36 4.41 2.81
N LEU A 122 5.05 4.22 2.56
CA LEU A 122 4.14 5.33 2.25
C LEU A 122 4.08 6.37 3.37
N ALA A 123 4.08 5.95 4.64
CA ALA A 123 4.09 6.87 5.78
C ALA A 123 5.42 7.60 5.92
N LEU A 124 6.56 6.94 5.68
CA LEU A 124 7.88 7.57 5.65
C LEU A 124 8.03 8.56 4.49
N ALA A 125 7.56 8.19 3.28
CA ALA A 125 7.51 9.11 2.13
C ALA A 125 6.61 10.34 2.42
N SER A 126 5.50 10.13 3.15
CA SER A 126 4.62 11.22 3.61
C SER A 126 5.33 12.12 4.63
N ASN A 127 6.11 11.56 5.55
CA ASN A 127 6.93 12.33 6.48
C ASN A 127 8.01 13.16 5.77
N LEU A 128 8.67 12.58 4.75
CA LEU A 128 9.64 13.29 3.92
C LEU A 128 9.00 14.47 3.17
N LEU A 129 7.79 14.29 2.60
CA LEU A 129 7.03 15.37 1.97
C LEU A 129 6.67 16.45 2.98
N ALA A 130 6.10 16.07 4.13
CA ALA A 130 5.74 17.02 5.19
C ALA A 130 6.96 17.82 5.67
N ALA A 131 8.13 17.19 5.80
CA ALA A 131 9.37 17.84 6.25
C ALA A 131 9.82 18.98 5.33
N VAL A 132 9.66 18.82 4.01
CA VAL A 132 10.02 19.86 3.04
C VAL A 132 8.89 20.89 2.78
N GLY A 133 7.82 20.82 3.56
CA GLY A 133 6.70 21.78 3.53
C GLY A 133 5.59 21.45 2.52
N MET A 134 5.54 20.20 2.01
CA MET A 134 4.50 19.74 1.12
C MET A 134 3.53 18.81 1.83
N ALA A 135 2.23 19.06 1.70
CA ALA A 135 1.23 18.12 2.18
C ALA A 135 1.34 16.78 1.44
N PRO A 136 1.35 15.63 2.13
CA PRO A 136 1.32 14.33 1.48
C PRO A 136 0.10 14.17 0.58
N THR A 137 0.29 13.50 -0.54
CA THR A 137 -0.78 13.12 -1.43
C THR A 137 -1.09 11.63 -1.31
N PHE A 138 -2.37 11.30 -1.23
CA PHE A 138 -2.85 9.92 -1.30
C PHE A 138 -3.66 9.68 -2.57
N THR A 139 -3.69 10.68 -3.47
CA THR A 139 -4.28 10.55 -4.79
C THR A 139 -3.36 9.68 -5.66
N ARG A 140 -3.94 8.71 -6.31
CA ARG A 140 -3.25 7.83 -7.26
C ARG A 140 -4.14 7.57 -8.48
N PRO A 141 -3.57 7.15 -9.61
CA PRO A 141 -4.38 6.68 -10.73
C PRO A 141 -5.18 5.43 -10.36
N SER A 142 -6.31 5.23 -11.04
CA SER A 142 -7.08 3.98 -10.95
C SER A 142 -6.35 2.83 -11.67
N PHE A 143 -6.54 1.58 -11.20
CA PHE A 143 -6.01 0.41 -11.87
C PHE A 143 -6.89 -0.02 -13.06
N PRO A 144 -6.31 -0.55 -14.15
CA PRO A 144 -4.88 -0.67 -14.44
C PRO A 144 -4.27 0.66 -14.82
N GLN A 145 -2.99 0.86 -14.47
CA GLN A 145 -2.31 2.13 -14.72
C GLN A 145 -0.93 1.89 -15.33
N GLY A 146 -0.68 2.50 -16.48
CA GLY A 146 0.65 2.55 -17.07
C GLY A 146 1.55 3.52 -16.30
N SER A 147 2.77 3.10 -15.96
CA SER A 147 3.78 4.01 -15.43
C SER A 147 4.24 4.99 -16.50
N ARG A 148 4.38 6.26 -16.12
CA ARG A 148 5.00 7.28 -16.98
C ARG A 148 6.51 7.35 -16.79
N TYR A 149 7.01 6.94 -15.61
CA TYR A 149 8.37 7.20 -15.18
C TYR A 149 9.09 5.96 -14.63
N PHE A 150 8.36 4.96 -14.13
CA PHE A 150 8.91 3.74 -13.55
C PHE A 150 8.60 2.51 -14.40
N PRO A 151 9.62 1.84 -14.82
CA PRO A 151 10.24 2.09 -16.11
C PRO A 151 9.15 2.27 -17.16
N PRO A 152 9.38 3.02 -18.23
CA PRO A 152 8.35 3.24 -19.25
C PRO A 152 7.76 1.94 -19.73
N GLY A 153 6.39 1.83 -19.72
CA GLY A 153 5.69 0.64 -20.18
C GLY A 153 5.34 -0.40 -19.11
N VAL A 154 5.73 -0.20 -17.84
CA VAL A 154 5.22 -1.04 -16.74
C VAL A 154 3.77 -0.67 -16.45
N GLU A 155 2.89 -1.66 -16.42
CA GLU A 155 1.49 -1.49 -16.07
C GLU A 155 1.24 -2.04 -14.66
N PHE A 156 0.75 -1.19 -13.77
CA PHE A 156 0.29 -1.60 -12.45
C PHE A 156 -1.11 -2.20 -12.56
N ARG A 157 -1.26 -3.45 -12.13
CA ARG A 157 -2.51 -4.21 -12.21
C ARG A 157 -2.85 -4.88 -10.88
N LEU A 158 -4.13 -4.96 -10.59
CA LEU A 158 -4.63 -5.81 -9.50
C LEU A 158 -4.69 -7.26 -9.99
N LEU A 159 -3.73 -8.07 -9.61
CA LEU A 159 -3.62 -9.48 -10.00
C LEU A 159 -3.95 -10.39 -8.80
N PRO A 160 -4.79 -11.44 -8.97
CA PRO A 160 -4.95 -12.46 -7.94
C PRO A 160 -3.63 -13.19 -7.72
N PHE A 161 -3.44 -13.73 -6.52
CA PHE A 161 -2.22 -14.48 -6.19
C PHE A 161 -1.98 -15.63 -7.19
N GLY A 162 -0.78 -15.71 -7.69
CA GLY A 162 -0.35 -16.69 -8.68
C GLY A 162 0.99 -16.30 -9.30
N GLU A 163 1.42 -17.07 -10.29
CA GLU A 163 2.72 -16.85 -10.94
C GLU A 163 2.85 -15.44 -11.52
N ALA A 164 1.81 -14.95 -12.22
CA ALA A 164 1.82 -13.62 -12.81
C ALA A 164 1.98 -12.51 -11.76
N ALA A 165 1.21 -12.57 -10.65
CA ALA A 165 1.33 -11.60 -9.56
C ALA A 165 2.72 -11.64 -8.90
N LEU A 166 3.25 -12.84 -8.62
CA LEU A 166 4.55 -13.01 -7.98
C LEU A 166 5.71 -12.53 -8.88
N ARG A 167 5.66 -12.82 -10.18
CA ARG A 167 6.64 -12.31 -11.14
C ARG A 167 6.57 -10.80 -11.29
N HIS A 168 5.36 -10.24 -11.31
CA HIS A 168 5.16 -8.79 -11.34
C HIS A 168 5.74 -8.13 -10.09
N SER A 169 5.47 -8.69 -8.88
CA SER A 169 6.06 -8.20 -7.63
C SER A 169 7.59 -8.29 -7.65
N LEU A 170 8.17 -9.40 -8.12
CA LEU A 170 9.62 -9.53 -8.27
C LEU A 170 10.23 -8.50 -9.19
N PHE A 171 9.53 -8.13 -10.25
CA PHE A 171 9.99 -7.07 -11.13
C PHE A 171 10.01 -5.71 -10.43
N LEU A 172 8.95 -5.37 -9.69
CA LEU A 172 8.84 -4.11 -8.97
C LEU A 172 9.89 -3.98 -7.85
N GLU A 173 10.12 -5.07 -7.14
CA GLU A 173 11.03 -5.16 -5.98
C GLU A 173 12.48 -5.51 -6.34
N ARG A 174 12.83 -5.56 -7.63
CA ARG A 174 14.17 -5.98 -8.01
C ARG A 174 15.23 -4.97 -7.54
N PRO A 175 16.33 -5.45 -6.98
CA PRO A 175 17.46 -4.61 -6.61
C PRO A 175 18.04 -3.84 -7.80
N GLU A 176 18.57 -2.66 -7.54
CA GLU A 176 19.24 -1.83 -8.53
C GLU A 176 20.32 -2.62 -9.31
N GLY A 177 20.32 -2.47 -10.63
CA GLY A 177 21.24 -3.17 -11.53
C GLY A 177 20.88 -4.63 -11.82
N MET A 178 19.72 -5.10 -11.37
CA MET A 178 19.19 -6.42 -11.71
C MET A 178 18.14 -6.29 -12.83
N GLU A 179 18.38 -6.95 -13.97
CA GLU A 179 17.42 -7.06 -15.06
C GLU A 179 16.61 -8.35 -14.93
N LEU A 180 15.28 -8.25 -15.08
CA LEU A 180 14.38 -9.38 -15.19
C LEU A 180 13.63 -9.28 -16.52
N SER A 181 13.93 -10.17 -17.44
CA SER A 181 13.40 -10.17 -18.81
C SER A 181 12.00 -10.76 -18.96
N ASP A 182 11.44 -11.41 -17.92
CA ASP A 182 10.35 -12.37 -18.09
C ASP A 182 9.07 -12.07 -17.26
N ALA A 183 8.89 -10.85 -16.76
CA ALA A 183 7.64 -10.53 -16.07
C ALA A 183 6.54 -10.19 -17.09
N ALA A 184 5.42 -10.90 -17.04
CA ALA A 184 4.30 -10.70 -17.94
C ALA A 184 3.72 -9.28 -17.84
N GLY A 185 3.54 -8.61 -18.97
CA GLY A 185 3.00 -7.25 -19.05
C GLY A 185 4.07 -6.15 -19.02
N ILE A 186 5.35 -6.52 -19.11
CA ILE A 186 6.46 -5.58 -19.13
C ILE A 186 7.07 -5.57 -20.53
N GLU A 187 6.51 -4.78 -21.41
CA GLU A 187 7.18 -4.41 -22.67
C GLU A 187 7.72 -2.99 -22.50
N PRO A 188 9.06 -2.77 -22.59
CA PRO A 188 9.61 -1.44 -22.55
C PRO A 188 9.12 -0.65 -23.77
N SER A 189 8.19 0.27 -23.57
CA SER A 189 7.85 1.22 -24.62
C SER A 189 8.90 2.34 -24.60
N GLY A 190 9.81 2.31 -25.55
CA GLY A 190 10.83 3.33 -25.71
C GLY A 190 10.21 4.65 -26.18
N THR A 191 9.71 5.46 -25.26
CA THR A 191 9.52 6.89 -25.49
C THR A 191 10.73 7.61 -24.91
N ALA A 192 11.67 7.98 -25.77
CA ALA A 192 12.77 8.84 -25.38
C ALA A 192 12.19 10.12 -24.74
N ALA A 193 12.63 10.42 -23.52
CA ALA A 193 12.31 11.69 -22.89
C ALA A 193 12.81 12.82 -23.79
N LEU A 194 11.96 13.82 -24.03
CA LEU A 194 12.39 15.01 -24.75
C LEU A 194 13.41 15.78 -23.87
N PRO A 195 14.57 16.17 -24.41
CA PRO A 195 15.54 16.94 -23.65
C PRO A 195 14.91 18.27 -23.23
N ILE A 196 14.87 18.52 -21.92
CA ILE A 196 14.40 19.75 -21.31
C ILE A 196 15.60 20.70 -21.23
N GLY A 197 15.40 21.99 -21.63
CA GLY A 197 16.45 23.00 -21.58
C GLY A 197 16.89 23.34 -20.16
N GLU A 198 18.16 23.79 -20.00
CA GLU A 198 18.75 24.08 -18.68
C GLU A 198 18.07 25.22 -17.91
N ASP A 199 17.21 26.03 -18.57
CA ASP A 199 16.54 27.21 -18.02
C ASP A 199 15.05 26.98 -17.69
N GLU A 200 14.54 25.74 -17.68
CA GLU A 200 13.14 25.49 -17.40
C GLU A 200 12.84 25.48 -15.90
N ILE A 201 11.83 26.23 -15.48
CA ILE A 201 11.30 26.25 -14.11
C ILE A 201 10.36 25.07 -13.82
N ILE A 202 10.05 24.25 -14.83
CA ILE A 202 9.22 23.06 -14.69
C ILE A 202 10.12 21.94 -14.16
N PRO A 203 9.68 21.17 -13.12
CA PRO A 203 10.44 20.05 -12.59
C PRO A 203 10.84 19.07 -13.70
N ARG A 204 12.09 18.66 -13.71
CA ARG A 204 12.59 17.66 -14.66
C ARG A 204 11.88 16.34 -14.44
N ARG A 205 11.43 15.75 -15.52
CA ARG A 205 10.89 14.39 -15.53
C ARG A 205 12.04 13.44 -15.83
N GLU A 206 12.43 12.67 -14.84
CA GLU A 206 13.50 11.70 -14.99
C GLU A 206 12.95 10.31 -14.84
N ASP A 207 13.31 9.43 -15.78
CA ASP A 207 12.95 8.01 -15.70
C ASP A 207 13.86 7.32 -14.68
N PHE A 208 13.28 6.46 -13.87
CA PHE A 208 14.02 5.60 -12.96
C PHE A 208 13.68 4.13 -13.22
N ALA A 209 14.67 3.26 -13.14
CA ALA A 209 14.53 1.87 -13.52
C ALA A 209 14.12 0.98 -12.36
N THR A 210 14.43 1.37 -11.11
CA THR A 210 14.09 0.64 -9.89
C THR A 210 13.65 1.59 -8.77
N VAL A 211 12.97 1.07 -7.77
CA VAL A 211 12.57 1.83 -6.57
C VAL A 211 13.81 2.37 -5.85
N GLY A 212 14.86 1.55 -5.70
CA GLY A 212 16.11 2.00 -5.09
C GLY A 212 16.83 3.08 -5.86
N HIS A 213 16.76 3.07 -7.22
CA HIS A 213 17.26 4.19 -8.03
C HIS A 213 16.55 5.50 -7.70
N LEU A 214 15.20 5.46 -7.60
CA LEU A 214 14.39 6.62 -7.19
C LEU A 214 14.82 7.14 -5.81
N TYR A 215 14.87 6.27 -4.79
CA TYR A 215 15.23 6.68 -3.43
C TYR A 215 16.67 7.15 -3.29
N ARG A 216 17.59 6.58 -4.07
CA ARG A 216 18.97 7.11 -4.14
C ARG A 216 18.97 8.54 -4.69
N GLY A 217 18.21 8.82 -5.74
CA GLY A 217 18.06 10.17 -6.29
C GLY A 217 17.47 11.15 -5.27
N ILE A 218 16.45 10.72 -4.54
CA ILE A 218 15.85 11.50 -3.44
C ILE A 218 16.89 11.79 -2.35
N ALA A 219 17.67 10.79 -1.91
CA ALA A 219 18.71 10.97 -0.88
C ALA A 219 19.82 11.93 -1.34
N GLU A 220 20.26 11.83 -2.58
CA GLU A 220 21.23 12.77 -3.18
C GLU A 220 20.64 14.17 -3.27
N GLY A 221 19.35 14.31 -3.63
CA GLY A 221 18.61 15.56 -3.64
C GLY A 221 18.56 16.23 -2.27
N PHE A 222 18.25 15.49 -1.21
CA PHE A 222 18.29 16.01 0.16
C PHE A 222 19.69 16.51 0.53
N ARG A 223 20.76 15.74 0.24
CA ARG A 223 22.15 16.15 0.54
C ARG A 223 22.52 17.42 -0.23
N HIS A 224 22.20 17.47 -1.54
CA HIS A 224 22.54 18.62 -2.39
C HIS A 224 21.80 19.89 -1.92
N LEU A 225 20.47 19.80 -1.72
CA LEU A 225 19.66 20.95 -1.32
C LEU A 225 19.97 21.42 0.11
N THR A 226 20.30 20.52 1.04
CA THR A 226 20.77 20.92 2.38
C THR A 226 22.08 21.72 2.26
N GLY A 227 23.03 21.28 1.42
CA GLY A 227 24.26 22.04 1.17
C GLY A 227 24.02 23.40 0.50
N LYS A 228 23.03 23.48 -0.41
CA LYS A 228 22.70 24.69 -1.17
C LYS A 228 21.88 25.73 -0.38
N LEU A 229 20.88 25.25 0.38
CA LEU A 229 19.92 26.10 1.06
C LEU A 229 20.19 26.27 2.57
N GLY A 230 20.82 25.30 3.18
CA GLY A 230 20.87 25.08 4.61
C GLY A 230 19.67 24.28 5.13
N GLU A 231 19.86 23.56 6.23
CA GLU A 231 18.85 22.67 6.84
C GLU A 231 17.56 23.44 7.19
N GLU A 232 17.68 24.56 7.89
CA GLU A 232 16.53 25.37 8.32
C GLU A 232 15.64 25.86 7.17
N ARG A 233 16.22 26.04 5.99
CA ARG A 233 15.48 26.47 4.79
C ARG A 233 14.93 25.31 3.98
N LEU A 234 15.49 24.12 4.12
CA LEU A 234 14.99 22.92 3.44
C LEU A 234 13.86 22.28 4.25
N PHE A 235 14.08 22.04 5.55
CA PHE A 235 13.14 21.40 6.45
C PHE A 235 12.21 22.46 7.11
N VAL A 236 11.26 22.95 6.31
CA VAL A 236 10.34 24.03 6.72
C VAL A 236 9.01 23.51 7.27
N GLY A 237 8.75 22.23 7.14
CA GLY A 237 7.50 21.60 7.58
C GLY A 237 7.38 21.57 9.10
N PRO A 238 6.15 21.71 9.65
CA PRO A 238 5.95 21.68 11.09
C PRO A 238 6.21 20.27 11.64
N PRO A 239 7.02 20.12 12.72
CA PRO A 239 7.31 18.79 13.30
C PRO A 239 6.06 18.02 13.75
N ARG A 240 4.93 18.72 14.05
CA ARG A 240 3.66 18.08 14.41
C ARG A 240 2.95 17.41 13.21
N ALA A 241 3.28 17.80 11.97
CA ALA A 241 2.74 17.19 10.76
C ALA A 241 3.51 15.91 10.35
N GLN A 242 3.95 15.12 11.33
CA GLN A 242 4.72 13.91 11.14
C GLN A 242 4.00 12.70 11.73
N ALA A 243 3.91 11.61 10.96
CA ALA A 243 3.51 10.32 11.51
C ALA A 243 4.61 9.80 12.44
N THR A 244 4.26 9.50 13.69
CA THR A 244 5.22 9.12 14.73
C THR A 244 4.88 7.76 15.35
N PRO A 245 5.86 7.07 15.95
CA PRO A 245 5.62 5.83 16.70
C PRO A 245 4.56 5.99 17.79
N ALA A 246 4.53 7.15 18.45
CA ALA A 246 3.57 7.42 19.53
C ALA A 246 2.12 7.48 19.02
N LEU A 247 1.86 8.10 17.87
CA LEU A 247 0.52 8.28 17.31
C LEU A 247 0.01 7.01 16.61
N PHE A 248 0.81 6.43 15.73
CA PHE A 248 0.40 5.26 14.95
C PHE A 248 0.69 3.91 15.62
N ARG A 249 1.38 3.91 16.76
CA ARG A 249 1.81 2.69 17.47
C ARG A 249 2.67 1.78 16.58
N TRP A 250 3.53 2.40 15.79
CA TRP A 250 4.40 1.73 14.81
C TRP A 250 5.87 2.10 15.09
N PRO A 251 6.64 1.22 15.71
CA PRO A 251 7.99 1.54 16.21
C PRO A 251 8.97 2.00 15.12
N GLU A 252 8.82 1.51 13.88
CA GLU A 252 9.71 1.79 12.76
C GLU A 252 9.41 3.14 12.07
N LEU A 253 8.34 3.84 12.46
CA LEU A 253 8.07 5.18 11.94
C LEU A 253 9.13 6.17 12.43
N LEU A 254 9.71 6.92 11.49
CA LEU A 254 10.73 7.92 11.75
C LEU A 254 10.17 9.32 11.43
N PRO A 255 10.03 10.22 12.42
CA PRO A 255 9.78 11.64 12.14
C PRO A 255 10.97 12.26 11.42
N VAL A 256 10.72 13.07 10.39
CA VAL A 256 11.75 13.70 9.56
C VAL A 256 11.79 15.19 9.86
N THR A 257 12.88 15.68 10.42
CA THR A 257 13.07 17.08 10.82
C THR A 257 14.37 17.70 10.35
N ASP A 258 15.30 16.87 9.88
CA ASP A 258 16.66 17.24 9.45
C ASP A 258 17.19 16.25 8.40
N LEU A 259 18.39 16.51 7.88
CA LEU A 259 19.03 15.64 6.89
C LEU A 259 19.29 14.23 7.43
N ALA A 260 19.69 14.10 8.68
CA ALA A 260 20.03 12.80 9.26
C ALA A 260 18.79 11.90 9.35
N SER A 261 17.67 12.44 9.85
CA SER A 261 16.39 11.72 9.92
C SER A 261 15.78 11.45 8.52
N ALA A 262 15.97 12.36 7.56
CA ALA A 262 15.55 12.13 6.18
C ALA A 262 16.30 10.95 5.55
N LEU A 263 17.62 10.90 5.70
CA LEU A 263 18.44 9.80 5.19
C LEU A 263 18.12 8.48 5.90
N ALA A 264 17.90 8.50 7.22
CA ALA A 264 17.51 7.31 7.97
C ALA A 264 16.16 6.74 7.50
N ALA A 265 15.17 7.60 7.21
CA ALA A 265 13.88 7.17 6.68
C ALA A 265 14.02 6.54 5.27
N ILE A 266 14.88 7.11 4.41
CA ILE A 266 15.18 6.56 3.09
C ILE A 266 15.92 5.22 3.19
N ASP A 267 16.92 5.14 4.09
CA ASP A 267 17.69 3.91 4.30
C ASP A 267 16.77 2.76 4.79
N GLU A 268 15.79 3.04 5.67
CA GLU A 268 14.79 2.06 6.14
C GLU A 268 13.96 1.51 4.96
N ILE A 269 13.47 2.38 4.07
CA ILE A 269 12.70 1.97 2.89
C ILE A 269 13.55 1.08 1.96
N VAL A 270 14.76 1.52 1.65
CA VAL A 270 15.64 0.80 0.72
C VAL A 270 16.10 -0.54 1.30
N GLU A 271 16.42 -0.60 2.61
CA GLU A 271 16.85 -1.84 3.26
C GLU A 271 15.73 -2.88 3.30
N GLN A 272 14.49 -2.47 3.56
CA GLN A 272 13.34 -3.37 3.57
C GLN A 272 12.93 -3.82 2.16
N GLY A 273 12.95 -2.92 1.16
CA GLY A 273 12.56 -3.20 -0.22
C GLY A 273 13.59 -4.04 -0.96
N GLU A 274 14.76 -3.48 -1.20
CA GLU A 274 15.81 -4.09 -2.04
C GLU A 274 16.87 -4.86 -1.22
N GLY A 275 17.04 -4.52 0.06
CA GLY A 275 18.09 -5.04 0.91
C GLY A 275 19.42 -4.30 0.76
N ALA A 276 20.29 -4.44 1.76
CA ALA A 276 21.65 -3.97 1.67
C ALA A 276 22.36 -4.65 0.50
N ARG A 277 23.26 -3.95 -0.19
CA ARG A 277 23.98 -4.48 -1.36
C ARG A 277 24.55 -5.87 -1.10
N GLY A 278 24.05 -6.87 -1.84
CA GLY A 278 24.45 -8.28 -1.73
C GLY A 278 23.70 -9.09 -0.66
N HIS A 279 22.72 -8.53 0.03
CA HIS A 279 21.94 -9.20 1.09
C HIS A 279 20.42 -9.03 0.90
N TRP A 280 19.92 -9.25 -0.30
CA TRP A 280 18.51 -9.10 -0.68
C TRP A 280 17.59 -10.26 -0.23
N GLU A 281 18.13 -11.33 0.35
CA GLU A 281 17.35 -12.53 0.68
C GLU A 281 16.25 -12.31 1.74
N GLN A 282 16.41 -11.32 2.60
CA GLN A 282 15.43 -10.94 3.63
C GLN A 282 14.55 -9.76 3.21
N ALA A 283 14.95 -9.03 2.18
CA ALA A 283 14.19 -7.93 1.58
C ALA A 283 12.95 -8.45 0.81
N HIS A 284 12.12 -7.55 0.34
CA HIS A 284 10.88 -7.89 -0.37
C HIS A 284 11.15 -8.80 -1.56
N TYR A 285 12.13 -8.47 -2.40
CA TYR A 285 12.54 -9.29 -3.54
C TYR A 285 12.82 -10.75 -3.15
N GLY A 286 13.67 -10.97 -2.15
CA GLY A 286 14.04 -12.33 -1.73
C GLY A 286 12.88 -13.09 -1.10
N ARG A 287 12.00 -12.39 -0.40
CA ARG A 287 10.78 -12.97 0.18
C ARG A 287 9.79 -13.39 -0.91
N PHE A 288 9.56 -12.56 -1.94
CA PHE A 288 8.74 -12.92 -3.10
C PHE A 288 9.35 -14.06 -3.90
N LEU A 289 10.66 -14.07 -4.10
CA LEU A 289 11.35 -15.15 -4.81
C LEU A 289 11.17 -16.51 -4.10
N ARG A 290 11.24 -16.52 -2.78
CA ARG A 290 10.96 -17.74 -1.99
C ARG A 290 9.52 -18.22 -2.19
N VAL A 291 8.55 -17.31 -2.10
CA VAL A 291 7.13 -17.64 -2.32
C VAL A 291 6.91 -18.17 -3.73
N LEU A 292 7.50 -17.55 -4.75
CA LEU A 292 7.39 -18.03 -6.14
C LEU A 292 7.97 -19.44 -6.31
N ASN A 293 9.15 -19.71 -5.75
CA ASN A 293 9.77 -21.03 -5.84
C ASN A 293 8.94 -22.11 -5.15
N GLU A 294 8.40 -21.83 -3.97
CA GLU A 294 7.50 -22.76 -3.27
C GLU A 294 6.19 -22.96 -4.05
N PHE A 295 5.62 -21.91 -4.61
CA PHE A 295 4.41 -21.99 -5.44
C PHE A 295 4.64 -22.84 -6.69
N LEU A 296 5.72 -22.61 -7.44
CA LEU A 296 6.05 -23.39 -8.63
C LEU A 296 6.32 -24.85 -8.31
N GLU A 297 6.95 -25.15 -7.17
CA GLU A 297 7.14 -26.52 -6.70
C GLU A 297 5.79 -27.19 -6.38
N ALA A 298 4.89 -26.49 -5.68
CA ALA A 298 3.55 -27.01 -5.38
C ALA A 298 2.75 -27.29 -6.66
N LYS A 299 2.80 -26.39 -7.64
CA LYS A 299 2.15 -26.56 -8.97
C LYS A 299 2.76 -27.71 -9.76
N ARG A 300 4.06 -28.00 -9.60
CA ARG A 300 4.72 -29.14 -10.23
C ARG A 300 4.28 -30.47 -9.62
N GLN A 301 4.07 -30.50 -8.31
CA GLN A 301 3.58 -31.68 -7.58
C GLN A 301 2.11 -31.94 -7.84
N ASP A 302 1.30 -30.89 -7.92
CA ASP A 302 -0.12 -30.93 -8.23
C ASP A 302 -0.47 -29.83 -9.25
N PRO A 303 -0.53 -30.12 -10.56
CA PRO A 303 -0.89 -29.16 -11.59
C PRO A 303 -2.30 -28.56 -11.43
N ALA A 304 -3.21 -29.25 -10.73
CA ALA A 304 -4.56 -28.78 -10.45
C ALA A 304 -4.66 -27.88 -9.21
N PHE A 305 -3.58 -27.74 -8.46
CA PHE A 305 -3.54 -26.89 -7.26
C PHE A 305 -3.78 -25.43 -7.62
N GLU A 306 -4.85 -24.83 -7.10
CA GLU A 306 -5.19 -23.42 -7.26
C GLU A 306 -5.30 -22.75 -5.87
N PRO A 307 -4.28 -21.99 -5.45
CA PRO A 307 -4.26 -21.37 -4.12
C PRO A 307 -5.17 -20.15 -4.00
N ALA A 308 -5.53 -19.52 -5.11
CA ALA A 308 -6.38 -18.34 -5.14
C ALA A 308 -7.80 -18.65 -5.63
N ARG A 309 -8.75 -17.85 -5.18
CA ARG A 309 -10.10 -17.77 -5.75
C ARG A 309 -10.02 -17.21 -7.16
N PRO A 310 -10.98 -17.52 -8.04
CA PRO A 310 -10.98 -17.04 -9.44
C PRO A 310 -11.42 -15.57 -9.52
N VAL A 311 -10.72 -14.69 -8.84
CA VAL A 311 -11.06 -13.26 -8.70
C VAL A 311 -10.87 -12.52 -10.02
N VAL A 312 -11.76 -11.57 -10.31
CA VAL A 312 -11.65 -10.65 -11.44
C VAL A 312 -11.41 -9.22 -10.94
N ALA A 313 -10.42 -8.54 -11.50
CA ALA A 313 -10.17 -7.12 -11.26
C ALA A 313 -11.20 -6.29 -12.02
N ALA A 314 -12.38 -6.10 -11.43
CA ALA A 314 -13.49 -5.35 -12.01
C ALA A 314 -13.87 -4.19 -11.09
N VAL A 315 -14.37 -3.12 -11.69
CA VAL A 315 -14.84 -1.91 -11.00
C VAL A 315 -16.35 -1.90 -10.86
N VAL A 316 -16.88 -1.14 -9.92
CA VAL A 316 -18.33 -0.90 -9.80
C VAL A 316 -18.75 0.23 -10.72
N ARG A 317 -17.90 1.25 -10.85
CA ARG A 317 -18.19 2.47 -11.61
C ARG A 317 -17.05 2.76 -12.57
N LEU A 318 -17.42 3.07 -13.81
CA LEU A 318 -16.49 3.62 -14.77
C LEU A 318 -16.25 5.10 -14.46
N THR A 319 -15.00 5.51 -14.48
CA THR A 319 -14.59 6.92 -14.46
C THR A 319 -14.20 7.34 -15.89
N ASP A 320 -14.14 8.65 -16.14
CA ASP A 320 -13.74 9.19 -17.46
C ASP A 320 -12.32 8.73 -17.88
N ASP A 321 -11.47 8.40 -16.90
CA ASP A 321 -10.11 7.91 -17.10
C ASP A 321 -10.01 6.37 -17.18
N ALA A 322 -11.12 5.64 -17.03
CA ALA A 322 -11.09 4.19 -17.08
C ALA A 322 -10.83 3.70 -18.50
N PRO A 323 -10.01 2.65 -18.70
CA PRO A 323 -9.84 2.03 -20.00
C PRO A 323 -11.19 1.55 -20.56
N PRO A 324 -11.42 1.64 -21.88
CA PRO A 324 -12.71 1.29 -22.49
C PRO A 324 -13.13 -0.18 -22.26
N ASP A 325 -12.17 -1.06 -22.03
CA ASP A 325 -12.35 -2.50 -21.81
C ASP A 325 -12.30 -2.89 -20.32
N GLN A 326 -12.32 -1.91 -19.40
CA GLN A 326 -12.32 -2.18 -17.96
C GLN A 326 -13.55 -3.01 -17.56
N PRO A 327 -13.38 -4.20 -16.97
CA PRO A 327 -14.49 -5.03 -16.52
C PRO A 327 -15.33 -4.33 -15.44
N VAL A 328 -16.65 -4.49 -15.50
CA VAL A 328 -17.61 -3.95 -14.54
C VAL A 328 -18.30 -5.08 -13.80
N LEU A 329 -18.46 -4.92 -12.48
CA LEU A 329 -19.26 -5.83 -11.65
C LEU A 329 -20.75 -5.64 -11.98
N ASP A 330 -21.44 -6.72 -12.27
CA ASP A 330 -22.87 -6.72 -12.58
C ASP A 330 -23.72 -7.58 -11.64
N ASP A 331 -23.15 -8.09 -10.53
CA ASP A 331 -23.91 -8.61 -9.39
C ASP A 331 -24.31 -7.46 -8.48
N PRO A 332 -25.62 -7.22 -8.23
CA PRO A 332 -26.08 -6.07 -7.46
C PRO A 332 -25.66 -6.10 -5.97
N SER A 333 -25.63 -7.28 -5.36
CA SER A 333 -25.24 -7.42 -3.94
C SER A 333 -23.75 -7.18 -3.76
N THR A 334 -22.93 -7.75 -4.65
CA THR A 334 -21.49 -7.55 -4.67
C THR A 334 -21.12 -6.09 -4.92
N SER A 335 -21.80 -5.45 -5.90
CA SER A 335 -21.59 -4.02 -6.19
C SER A 335 -21.90 -3.14 -4.97
N ALA A 336 -22.98 -3.44 -4.23
CA ALA A 336 -23.33 -2.69 -3.03
C ALA A 336 -22.32 -2.85 -1.90
N VAL A 337 -21.71 -4.03 -1.75
CA VAL A 337 -20.64 -4.29 -0.76
C VAL A 337 -19.34 -3.64 -1.20
N MET A 338 -19.04 -3.65 -2.51
CA MET A 338 -17.88 -2.98 -3.09
C MET A 338 -17.94 -1.46 -2.91
N ASP A 339 -19.13 -0.85 -3.09
CA ASP A 339 -19.33 0.58 -2.79
C ASP A 339 -18.97 0.89 -1.33
N VAL A 340 -19.38 0.04 -0.38
CA VAL A 340 -19.00 0.20 1.04
C VAL A 340 -17.50 0.11 1.24
N PHE A 341 -16.85 -0.87 0.60
CA PHE A 341 -15.40 -1.03 0.67
C PHE A 341 -14.65 0.19 0.11
N ASN A 342 -15.03 0.64 -1.09
CA ASN A 342 -14.37 1.76 -1.75
C ASN A 342 -14.54 3.08 -0.99
N VAL A 343 -15.74 3.34 -0.46
CA VAL A 343 -15.96 4.52 0.40
C VAL A 343 -15.18 4.42 1.71
N ALA A 344 -15.10 3.22 2.33
CA ALA A 344 -14.29 3.03 3.53
C ALA A 344 -12.78 3.26 3.23
N TYR A 345 -12.31 2.83 2.06
CA TYR A 345 -10.95 3.09 1.60
C TYR A 345 -10.70 4.60 1.43
N GLU A 346 -11.58 5.34 0.76
CA GLU A 346 -11.50 6.79 0.66
C GLU A 346 -11.48 7.46 2.04
N MET A 347 -12.27 6.95 3.01
CA MET A 347 -12.28 7.49 4.37
C MET A 347 -10.94 7.30 5.10
N VAL A 348 -10.20 6.20 4.84
CA VAL A 348 -8.82 6.08 5.33
C VAL A 348 -7.97 7.21 4.79
N LEU A 349 -8.00 7.42 3.46
CA LEU A 349 -7.17 8.43 2.80
C LEU A 349 -7.53 9.84 3.27
N GLN A 350 -8.82 10.17 3.38
CA GLN A 350 -9.27 11.47 3.89
C GLN A 350 -8.86 11.71 5.35
N THR A 351 -8.94 10.68 6.19
CA THR A 351 -8.48 10.77 7.59
C THR A 351 -6.97 11.03 7.66
N LEU A 352 -6.17 10.38 6.81
CA LEU A 352 -4.73 10.61 6.71
C LEU A 352 -4.42 12.00 6.14
N VAL A 353 -5.13 12.46 5.11
CA VAL A 353 -5.01 13.84 4.60
C VAL A 353 -5.24 14.83 5.73
N ARG A 354 -6.33 14.69 6.51
CA ARG A 354 -6.59 15.58 7.64
C ARG A 354 -5.50 15.51 8.70
N PHE A 355 -5.01 14.31 9.02
CA PHE A 355 -3.90 14.14 9.94
C PHE A 355 -2.67 14.95 9.54
N PHE A 356 -2.23 14.84 8.28
CA PHE A 356 -1.02 15.53 7.80
C PHE A 356 -1.24 17.03 7.53
N THR A 357 -2.47 17.48 7.28
CA THR A 357 -2.82 18.86 6.97
C THR A 357 -3.52 19.57 8.12
N HIS A 358 -3.40 19.05 9.35
CA HIS A 358 -3.97 19.68 10.53
C HIS A 358 -3.42 21.09 10.75
N ILE A 359 -4.18 21.95 11.42
CA ILE A 359 -3.83 23.33 11.69
C ILE A 359 -3.70 23.57 13.19
N ASP A 360 -4.77 23.30 13.94
CA ASP A 360 -4.92 23.61 15.36
C ASP A 360 -5.50 22.45 16.17
N GLU A 361 -5.49 21.24 15.60
CA GLU A 361 -5.86 20.03 16.32
C GLU A 361 -4.99 19.81 17.56
N SER A 362 -5.64 19.38 18.65
CA SER A 362 -4.93 18.94 19.86
C SER A 362 -4.21 17.62 19.66
N ASP A 363 -3.34 17.24 20.61
CA ASP A 363 -2.67 15.94 20.54
C ASP A 363 -3.65 14.76 20.65
N GLU A 364 -4.76 14.93 21.43
CA GLU A 364 -5.84 13.95 21.52
C GLU A 364 -6.59 13.81 20.19
N GLN A 365 -6.78 14.91 19.47
CA GLN A 365 -7.40 14.90 18.15
C GLN A 365 -6.50 14.21 17.12
N LEU A 366 -5.20 14.47 17.13
CA LEU A 366 -4.24 13.78 16.26
C LEU A 366 -4.18 12.28 16.56
N ASP A 367 -4.19 11.87 17.85
CA ASP A 367 -4.27 10.45 18.23
C ASP A 367 -5.60 9.82 17.77
N ALA A 368 -6.70 10.56 17.84
CA ALA A 368 -8.00 10.08 17.36
C ALA A 368 -8.01 9.86 15.83
N LEU A 369 -7.42 10.76 15.03
CA LEU A 369 -7.27 10.60 13.58
C LEU A 369 -6.39 9.41 13.22
N ALA A 370 -5.21 9.29 13.85
CA ALA A 370 -4.31 8.16 13.63
C ALA A 370 -4.98 6.83 14.01
N THR A 371 -5.64 6.79 15.17
CA THR A 371 -6.40 5.61 15.63
C THR A 371 -7.54 5.27 14.67
N ALA A 372 -8.28 6.26 14.16
CA ALA A 372 -9.36 6.06 13.20
C ALA A 372 -8.86 5.45 11.89
N ALA A 373 -7.76 5.99 11.33
CA ALA A 373 -7.15 5.46 10.10
C ALA A 373 -6.73 3.99 10.27
N VAL A 374 -6.01 3.66 11.35
CA VAL A 374 -5.56 2.28 11.63
C VAL A 374 -6.77 1.34 11.83
N ARG A 375 -7.81 1.76 12.57
CA ARG A 375 -9.02 0.95 12.77
C ARG A 375 -9.79 0.71 11.47
N LEU A 376 -9.93 1.72 10.61
CA LEU A 376 -10.55 1.58 9.30
C LEU A 376 -9.83 0.50 8.47
N MET A 377 -8.50 0.55 8.39
CA MET A 377 -7.71 -0.44 7.66
C MET A 377 -7.87 -1.85 8.24
N ALA A 378 -7.65 -2.00 9.55
CA ALA A 378 -7.56 -3.32 10.18
C ALA A 378 -8.93 -3.97 10.43
N THR A 379 -9.98 -3.19 10.77
CA THR A 379 -11.24 -3.73 11.26
C THR A 379 -12.42 -3.54 10.32
N VAL A 380 -12.26 -2.77 9.25
CA VAL A 380 -13.28 -2.54 8.21
C VAL A 380 -12.80 -3.05 6.86
N LEU A 381 -11.71 -2.48 6.30
CA LEU A 381 -11.23 -2.83 4.96
C LEU A 381 -10.78 -4.28 4.88
N ARG A 382 -9.95 -4.75 5.82
CA ARG A 382 -9.41 -6.11 5.76
C ARG A 382 -10.51 -7.19 5.78
N PRO A 383 -11.50 -7.18 6.70
CA PRO A 383 -12.61 -8.14 6.67
C PRO A 383 -13.48 -8.04 5.42
N LEU A 384 -13.78 -6.82 4.95
CA LEU A 384 -14.59 -6.63 3.74
C LEU A 384 -13.84 -7.08 2.49
N GLY A 385 -12.53 -6.76 2.37
CA GLY A 385 -11.72 -7.18 1.24
C GLY A 385 -11.65 -8.71 1.10
N ASN A 386 -11.49 -9.43 2.21
CA ASN A 386 -11.56 -10.90 2.22
C ASN A 386 -12.96 -11.39 1.79
N ALA A 387 -14.02 -10.80 2.34
CA ALA A 387 -15.40 -11.22 2.05
C ALA A 387 -15.79 -10.98 0.58
N ILE A 388 -15.36 -9.87 -0.01
CA ILE A 388 -15.62 -9.55 -1.43
C ILE A 388 -15.08 -10.64 -2.36
N THR A 389 -13.93 -11.24 -2.04
CA THR A 389 -13.33 -12.28 -2.89
C THR A 389 -14.08 -13.61 -2.87
N GLU A 390 -15.09 -13.77 -2.01
CA GLU A 390 -16.01 -14.89 -2.00
C GLU A 390 -17.33 -14.62 -2.77
N LEU A 391 -17.57 -13.36 -3.18
CA LEU A 391 -18.80 -12.94 -3.82
C LEU A 391 -18.72 -13.10 -5.37
N PRO A 392 -19.83 -13.41 -6.04
CA PRO A 392 -19.84 -13.52 -7.50
C PRO A 392 -19.56 -12.15 -8.15
N ALA A 393 -18.80 -12.14 -9.24
CA ALA A 393 -18.57 -10.92 -9.99
C ALA A 393 -19.81 -10.52 -10.84
N GLY A 394 -20.68 -11.49 -11.12
CA GLY A 394 -21.94 -11.29 -11.81
C GLY A 394 -22.07 -12.08 -13.12
N PRO A 395 -23.21 -11.97 -13.81
CA PRO A 395 -23.51 -12.71 -15.04
C PRO A 395 -22.50 -12.50 -16.16
N SER A 396 -21.89 -11.31 -16.29
CA SER A 396 -20.84 -11.04 -17.28
C SER A 396 -19.54 -11.75 -17.00
N HIS A 397 -19.38 -12.33 -15.79
CA HIS A 397 -18.18 -13.00 -15.33
C HIS A 397 -18.47 -14.42 -14.78
N PRO A 398 -19.01 -15.33 -15.60
CA PRO A 398 -19.50 -16.62 -15.11
C PRO A 398 -18.39 -17.42 -14.42
N GLY A 399 -18.65 -17.92 -13.22
CA GLY A 399 -17.70 -18.68 -12.41
C GLY A 399 -16.55 -17.88 -11.80
N ARG A 400 -16.58 -16.55 -11.90
CA ARG A 400 -15.58 -15.67 -11.30
C ARG A 400 -16.15 -14.98 -10.05
N THR A 401 -15.24 -14.64 -9.16
CA THR A 401 -15.54 -13.82 -7.97
C THR A 401 -15.00 -12.40 -8.12
N ALA A 402 -15.52 -11.46 -7.34
CA ALA A 402 -15.02 -10.11 -7.31
C ALA A 402 -13.71 -9.99 -6.54
N GLY A 403 -12.94 -8.95 -6.80
CA GLY A 403 -11.81 -8.52 -5.97
C GLY A 403 -11.98 -7.05 -5.57
N PRO A 404 -11.47 -6.62 -4.42
CA PRO A 404 -11.60 -5.23 -3.98
C PRO A 404 -10.96 -4.29 -5.00
N SER A 405 -11.76 -3.38 -5.58
CA SER A 405 -11.33 -2.55 -6.72
C SER A 405 -10.50 -1.35 -6.31
N PHE A 406 -10.57 -0.93 -5.05
CA PHE A 406 -9.92 0.28 -4.55
C PHE A 406 -10.20 1.52 -5.42
N GLU A 407 -11.41 1.61 -5.97
CA GLU A 407 -11.81 2.77 -6.76
C GLU A 407 -11.84 4.04 -5.92
N MET A 408 -11.42 5.13 -6.56
CA MET A 408 -11.55 6.48 -6.05
C MET A 408 -12.53 7.23 -6.98
N PHE A 409 -13.69 7.63 -6.44
CA PHE A 409 -14.79 8.16 -7.26
C PHE A 409 -14.59 9.61 -7.68
N TYR A 410 -13.70 10.35 -7.01
CA TYR A 410 -13.32 11.71 -7.36
C TYR A 410 -11.90 11.99 -6.89
N GLN A 411 -11.27 12.94 -7.55
CA GLN A 411 -9.98 13.42 -7.06
C GLN A 411 -10.19 14.03 -5.67
N MET A 412 -9.48 13.48 -4.69
CA MET A 412 -9.59 13.93 -3.32
C MET A 412 -9.02 15.34 -3.19
N GLY A 413 -9.93 16.31 -3.12
CA GLY A 413 -9.58 17.66 -2.70
C GLY A 413 -9.19 17.69 -1.22
N ASN A 414 -8.42 18.69 -0.83
CA ASN A 414 -8.17 18.96 0.57
C ASN A 414 -9.46 19.43 1.25
N PHE A 415 -9.62 19.08 2.52
CA PHE A 415 -10.64 19.70 3.36
C PHE A 415 -10.39 21.21 3.45
N ILE A 416 -11.48 21.99 3.70
CA ILE A 416 -11.30 23.37 4.12
C ILE A 416 -10.37 23.42 5.35
N PRO A 417 -9.51 24.46 5.47
CA PRO A 417 -8.59 24.58 6.59
C PRO A 417 -9.26 24.56 7.97
N ASP A 418 -10.48 25.08 8.09
CA ASP A 418 -11.24 25.00 9.33
C ASP A 418 -11.41 23.55 9.80
N HIS A 419 -10.88 23.25 10.98
CA HIS A 419 -10.83 21.88 11.44
C HIS A 419 -12.23 21.33 11.82
N TRP A 420 -13.12 22.18 12.31
CA TRP A 420 -14.48 21.73 12.67
C TRP A 420 -15.28 21.34 11.44
N ALA A 421 -15.15 22.09 10.34
CA ALA A 421 -15.78 21.70 9.08
C ALA A 421 -15.21 20.37 8.56
N ALA A 422 -13.88 20.20 8.59
CA ALA A 422 -13.23 18.96 8.16
C ALA A 422 -13.65 17.76 9.02
N TRP A 423 -13.68 17.91 10.34
CA TRP A 423 -14.09 16.87 11.27
C TRP A 423 -15.58 16.51 11.13
N THR A 424 -16.45 17.51 10.95
CA THR A 424 -17.87 17.29 10.67
C THR A 424 -18.04 16.41 9.43
N MET A 425 -17.36 16.74 8.34
CA MET A 425 -17.41 15.96 7.10
C MET A 425 -16.94 14.51 7.30
N LEU A 426 -15.85 14.27 8.06
CA LEU A 426 -15.38 12.92 8.37
C LEU A 426 -16.41 12.13 9.16
N VAL A 427 -16.97 12.71 10.23
CA VAL A 427 -17.95 12.06 11.11
C VAL A 427 -19.24 11.74 10.38
N GLU A 428 -19.78 12.70 9.61
CA GLU A 428 -21.00 12.50 8.81
C GLU A 428 -20.80 11.39 7.77
N ARG A 429 -19.70 11.41 7.04
CA ARG A 429 -19.44 10.42 5.97
C ARG A 429 -19.27 9.02 6.54
N LEU A 430 -18.54 8.87 7.65
CA LEU A 430 -18.42 7.59 8.36
C LEU A 430 -19.76 7.12 8.94
N GLY A 431 -20.58 8.03 9.45
CA GLY A 431 -21.93 7.74 9.93
C GLY A 431 -22.85 7.24 8.83
N MET A 432 -22.82 7.87 7.65
CA MET A 432 -23.56 7.40 6.47
C MET A 432 -23.11 5.99 6.05
N LEU A 433 -21.80 5.71 6.10
CA LEU A 433 -21.25 4.41 5.75
C LEU A 433 -21.67 3.32 6.77
N ALA A 434 -21.65 3.64 8.07
CA ALA A 434 -22.13 2.74 9.12
C ALA A 434 -23.63 2.40 8.94
N GLU A 435 -24.44 3.42 8.60
CA GLU A 435 -25.87 3.22 8.29
C GLU A 435 -26.05 2.34 7.05
N ARG A 436 -25.24 2.56 6.00
CA ARG A 436 -25.30 1.73 4.79
C ARG A 436 -25.00 0.26 5.09
N CYS A 437 -24.01 -0.01 5.94
CA CYS A 437 -23.74 -1.37 6.41
C CYS A 437 -24.95 -2.00 7.12
N ARG A 438 -25.62 -1.25 8.01
CA ARG A 438 -26.83 -1.74 8.69
C ARG A 438 -27.96 -2.06 7.72
N GLN A 439 -28.14 -1.24 6.69
CA GLN A 439 -29.16 -1.47 5.65
C GLN A 439 -28.87 -2.69 4.79
N LEU A 440 -27.61 -3.06 4.61
CA LEU A 440 -27.19 -4.22 3.85
C LEU A 440 -27.16 -5.50 4.67
N ASP A 441 -26.91 -5.39 5.97
CA ASP A 441 -26.75 -6.54 6.86
C ASP A 441 -27.98 -7.47 6.82
N GLY A 442 -27.73 -8.78 6.71
CA GLY A 442 -28.77 -9.80 6.61
C GLY A 442 -29.50 -9.88 5.26
N ARG A 443 -29.16 -9.05 4.26
CA ARG A 443 -29.75 -9.19 2.92
C ARG A 443 -29.18 -10.40 2.17
N PRO A 444 -29.98 -11.05 1.33
CA PRO A 444 -29.48 -12.14 0.46
C PRO A 444 -28.26 -11.70 -0.38
N GLY A 445 -27.23 -12.52 -0.44
CA GLY A 445 -26.02 -12.26 -1.20
C GLY A 445 -25.04 -11.28 -0.53
N VAL A 446 -25.37 -10.74 0.65
CA VAL A 446 -24.47 -9.86 1.42
C VAL A 446 -23.72 -10.70 2.47
N PRO A 447 -22.37 -10.59 2.56
CA PRO A 447 -21.60 -11.40 3.47
C PRO A 447 -21.78 -10.95 4.93
N ALA A 448 -21.70 -11.91 5.85
CA ALA A 448 -21.83 -11.66 7.30
C ALA A 448 -20.79 -10.68 7.87
N ALA A 449 -19.73 -10.35 7.12
CA ALA A 449 -18.71 -9.38 7.51
C ALA A 449 -19.23 -7.92 7.52
N VAL A 450 -20.33 -7.63 6.79
CA VAL A 450 -20.86 -6.26 6.63
C VAL A 450 -21.44 -5.71 7.94
N GLY A 451 -22.20 -6.51 8.69
CA GLY A 451 -22.74 -6.10 9.98
C GLY A 451 -21.66 -5.69 11.00
N PRO A 452 -20.68 -6.56 11.29
CA PRO A 452 -19.53 -6.21 12.12
C PRO A 452 -18.74 -4.99 11.62
N ALA A 453 -18.56 -4.83 10.30
CA ALA A 453 -17.90 -3.64 9.73
C ALA A 453 -18.69 -2.37 10.07
N GLY A 454 -20.03 -2.39 9.95
CA GLY A 454 -20.90 -1.28 10.34
C GLY A 454 -20.79 -0.93 11.83
N ALA A 455 -20.72 -1.92 12.71
CA ALA A 455 -20.51 -1.69 14.15
C ALA A 455 -19.14 -1.06 14.45
N ARG A 456 -18.08 -1.47 13.71
CA ARG A 456 -16.74 -0.86 13.83
C ARG A 456 -16.72 0.58 13.33
N LEU A 457 -17.38 0.86 12.21
CA LEU A 457 -17.58 2.23 11.70
C LEU A 457 -18.30 3.10 12.74
N GLY A 458 -19.36 2.62 13.35
CA GLY A 458 -20.05 3.33 14.46
C GLY A 458 -19.11 3.67 15.61
N SER A 459 -18.24 2.73 16.01
CA SER A 459 -17.23 2.99 17.07
C SER A 459 -16.18 4.04 16.66
N ILE A 460 -15.86 4.15 15.37
CA ILE A 460 -14.96 5.19 14.86
C ILE A 460 -15.66 6.55 14.81
N VAL A 461 -16.94 6.57 14.42
CA VAL A 461 -17.80 7.78 14.51
C VAL A 461 -17.85 8.30 15.94
N ASP A 462 -18.06 7.42 16.93
CA ASP A 462 -18.06 7.79 18.34
C ASP A 462 -16.70 8.32 18.82
N LEU A 463 -15.60 7.76 18.31
CA LEU A 463 -14.25 8.21 18.62
C LEU A 463 -14.02 9.65 18.13
N LEU A 464 -14.28 9.91 16.86
CA LEU A 464 -14.08 11.22 16.24
C LEU A 464 -15.14 12.22 16.71
N GLY A 465 -16.40 11.80 16.85
CA GLY A 465 -17.51 12.66 17.29
C GLY A 465 -17.31 13.26 18.68
N LYS A 466 -16.62 12.57 19.58
CA LYS A 466 -16.27 13.10 20.93
C LYS A 466 -15.30 14.28 20.88
N GLN A 467 -14.65 14.48 19.77
CA GLN A 467 -13.68 15.58 19.56
C GLN A 467 -14.35 16.81 18.94
N LEU A 468 -15.62 16.71 18.49
CA LEU A 468 -16.39 17.84 18.01
C LEU A 468 -16.90 18.68 19.19
N PRO A 469 -17.09 20.01 19.01
CA PRO A 469 -17.74 20.85 20.01
C PRO A 469 -19.18 20.37 20.24
N ALA A 470 -19.65 20.54 21.49
CA ALA A 470 -21.01 20.20 21.87
C ALA A 470 -22.05 21.09 21.18
#